data_163545732b0aff8bdcacb3e8b2a0f95d
#
_entry.id   163545732b0aff8bdcacb3e8b2a0f95d
#
_cell.length_a   1.000
_cell.length_b   1.000
_cell.length_c   1.000
_cell.angle_alpha   90.00
_cell.angle_beta   90.00
_cell.angle_gamma   90.00
#
_symmetry.space_group_name_H-M   'P 1'
#
loop_
_entity.id
_entity.type
_entity.pdbx_description
1 polymer ?
#
loop_
_entity_poly.entity_id
_entity_poly.type
_entity_poly.pdbx_seq_one_letter_code
_entity_poly.pdbx_strand_id
1 'polypeptide(L)'
;MNKLKFGILAVSVALTSSVVTAGQELSVVGSWSGLPLHKLYEKPFWTVKMPAASGGEITANLTTHDQMGIKGGDVFRMLGDGVFDVGMTVADYAVSDTPALEGLDVPLIAMDASSAKAMVEAARPWVDEIYKDVFNAKVLGVAPYPPQVVFCNANISSLTDLKGKKIRASGRMTGKLLEALGAEAVSVSFGEVPGALQKGLVDCAVTGAGSGYSSGWWEVSTHLMPIPLGGWDPVVTAINLDKWNSLSADEQDLIENSVKSGLEGPAWETAENALATDVACLTGIGECPGAKHSMILVPVSDADLETARNALISKVLPDWADRAGGNWAQRWNNTVGQVTGIQIPSN
;
A
#
# COMPACT_ATOMS: atom_id res chain seq x y z
N MET A 1 -68.92 8.18 -62.01
CA MET A 1 -68.90 8.16 -60.54
C MET A 1 -67.67 7.35 -60.09
N ASN A 2 -66.53 8.02 -59.95
CA ASN A 2 -65.27 7.37 -59.52
C ASN A 2 -65.10 7.66 -58.02
N LYS A 3 -65.06 6.60 -57.23
CA LYS A 3 -64.74 6.68 -55.78
C LYS A 3 -63.22 6.58 -55.60
N LEU A 4 -62.63 7.67 -55.20
CA LEU A 4 -61.22 7.74 -54.76
C LEU A 4 -61.08 7.12 -53.33
N LYS A 5 -60.30 6.02 -53.22
CA LYS A 5 -59.93 5.43 -51.92
C LYS A 5 -58.65 6.11 -51.43
N PHE A 6 -58.72 6.88 -50.34
CA PHE A 6 -57.58 7.37 -49.61
C PHE A 6 -57.07 6.23 -48.68
N GLY A 7 -55.85 5.76 -48.91
CA GLY A 7 -55.18 4.83 -48.00
C GLY A 7 -54.36 5.68 -46.97
N ILE A 8 -54.70 5.55 -45.70
CA ILE A 8 -53.94 6.16 -44.59
C ILE A 8 -52.78 5.20 -44.30
N LEU A 9 -51.54 5.65 -44.56
CA LEU A 9 -50.31 4.98 -44.19
C LEU A 9 -50.00 5.35 -42.72
N ALA A 10 -50.18 4.44 -41.77
CA ALA A 10 -49.80 4.62 -40.37
C ALA A 10 -48.29 4.40 -40.24
N VAL A 11 -47.50 5.41 -40.05
CA VAL A 11 -46.07 5.33 -39.71
C VAL A 11 -45.98 5.11 -38.19
N SER A 12 -45.62 3.86 -37.80
CA SER A 12 -45.33 3.51 -36.42
C SER A 12 -43.89 3.99 -36.07
N VAL A 13 -43.74 5.09 -35.34
CA VAL A 13 -42.48 5.51 -34.76
C VAL A 13 -42.26 4.66 -33.51
N ALA A 14 -41.32 3.71 -33.60
CA ALA A 14 -40.82 2.98 -32.44
C ALA A 14 -39.96 3.92 -31.59
N LEU A 15 -40.48 4.42 -30.47
CA LEU A 15 -39.72 5.11 -29.42
C LEU A 15 -38.86 4.06 -28.71
N THR A 16 -37.59 3.97 -29.07
CA THR A 16 -36.60 3.27 -28.26
C THR A 16 -36.35 4.11 -27.02
N SER A 17 -36.98 3.71 -25.93
CA SER A 17 -36.66 4.27 -24.60
C SER A 17 -35.24 3.82 -24.23
N SER A 18 -34.28 4.71 -24.37
CA SER A 18 -32.95 4.53 -23.74
C SER A 18 -33.19 4.51 -22.22
N VAL A 19 -33.04 3.34 -21.62
CA VAL A 19 -32.96 3.26 -20.15
C VAL A 19 -31.67 3.98 -19.77
N VAL A 20 -31.80 5.21 -19.27
CA VAL A 20 -30.70 5.90 -18.59
C VAL A 20 -30.52 5.13 -17.28
N THR A 21 -29.57 4.21 -17.24
CA THR A 21 -29.08 3.65 -15.99
C THR A 21 -28.51 4.80 -15.17
N ALA A 22 -29.05 5.00 -13.98
CA ALA A 22 -28.46 5.96 -13.04
C ALA A 22 -27.00 5.53 -12.79
N GLY A 23 -26.06 6.45 -13.02
CA GLY A 23 -24.63 6.16 -12.84
C GLY A 23 -24.34 5.71 -11.40
N GLN A 24 -23.32 4.89 -11.25
CA GLN A 24 -22.85 4.40 -9.93
C GLN A 24 -21.97 5.47 -9.29
N GLU A 25 -22.35 5.97 -8.12
CA GLU A 25 -21.46 6.76 -7.27
C GLU A 25 -20.88 5.85 -6.19
N LEU A 26 -19.55 5.66 -6.20
CA LEU A 26 -18.85 4.85 -5.22
C LEU A 26 -18.38 5.74 -4.06
N SER A 27 -18.66 5.33 -2.83
CA SER A 27 -18.03 5.89 -1.63
C SER A 27 -16.63 5.30 -1.48
N VAL A 28 -15.59 6.16 -1.57
CA VAL A 28 -14.19 5.73 -1.64
C VAL A 28 -13.40 6.31 -0.49
N VAL A 29 -12.73 5.44 0.28
CA VAL A 29 -11.82 5.83 1.36
C VAL A 29 -10.38 5.54 0.93
N GLY A 30 -9.65 6.61 0.60
CA GLY A 30 -8.24 6.58 0.20
C GLY A 30 -7.29 6.40 1.36
N SER A 31 -6.02 6.20 1.03
CA SER A 31 -4.91 6.14 1.98
C SER A 31 -4.63 7.54 2.59
N TRP A 32 -3.42 7.81 3.05
CA TRP A 32 -3.12 9.12 3.69
C TRP A 32 -3.16 10.29 2.71
N SER A 33 -4.00 11.28 3.00
CA SER A 33 -4.21 12.48 2.17
C SER A 33 -2.93 13.27 1.87
N GLY A 34 -1.98 13.24 2.80
CA GLY A 34 -0.69 13.94 2.72
C GLY A 34 0.38 13.25 1.87
N LEU A 35 0.22 11.95 1.55
CA LEU A 35 1.28 11.14 0.95
C LEU A 35 1.24 11.10 -0.57
N PRO A 36 2.40 10.82 -1.21
CA PRO A 36 2.52 10.79 -2.67
C PRO A 36 1.55 9.83 -3.36
N LEU A 37 1.33 8.62 -2.83
CA LEU A 37 0.42 7.64 -3.43
C LEU A 37 -0.99 8.22 -3.61
N HIS A 38 -1.52 8.86 -2.56
CA HIS A 38 -2.83 9.49 -2.66
C HIS A 38 -2.83 10.66 -3.64
N LYS A 39 -1.87 11.58 -3.50
CA LYS A 39 -1.84 12.81 -4.29
C LYS A 39 -1.64 12.58 -5.79
N LEU A 40 -0.76 11.63 -6.14
CA LEU A 40 -0.32 11.42 -7.52
C LEU A 40 -1.12 10.33 -8.25
N TYR A 41 -1.72 9.39 -7.51
CA TYR A 41 -2.38 8.22 -8.12
C TYR A 41 -3.83 8.05 -7.68
N GLU A 42 -4.13 7.89 -6.37
CA GLU A 42 -5.49 7.60 -5.91
C GLU A 42 -6.46 8.73 -6.24
N LYS A 43 -6.14 9.95 -5.84
CA LYS A 43 -7.02 11.11 -6.07
C LYS A 43 -7.27 11.36 -7.56
N PRO A 44 -6.24 11.51 -8.42
CA PRO A 44 -6.48 11.68 -9.85
C PRO A 44 -7.21 10.51 -10.49
N PHE A 45 -6.99 9.28 -10.01
CA PHE A 45 -7.67 8.11 -10.52
C PHE A 45 -9.18 8.19 -10.23
N TRP A 46 -9.58 8.28 -8.98
CA TRP A 46 -10.97 8.23 -8.58
C TRP A 46 -11.78 9.47 -9.00
N THR A 47 -11.14 10.66 -9.04
CA THR A 47 -11.87 11.91 -9.36
C THR A 47 -11.85 12.31 -10.82
N VAL A 48 -10.93 11.76 -11.63
CA VAL A 48 -10.76 12.14 -13.05
C VAL A 48 -10.74 10.93 -13.97
N LYS A 49 -9.80 9.97 -13.75
CA LYS A 49 -9.58 8.89 -14.72
C LYS A 49 -10.74 7.90 -14.74
N MET A 50 -11.26 7.49 -13.59
CA MET A 50 -12.38 6.55 -13.51
C MET A 50 -13.67 7.12 -14.13
N PRO A 51 -14.11 8.35 -13.78
CA PRO A 51 -15.22 8.99 -14.47
C PRO A 51 -15.02 9.11 -15.99
N ALA A 52 -13.81 9.47 -16.43
CA ALA A 52 -13.52 9.59 -17.87
C ALA A 52 -13.58 8.21 -18.57
N ALA A 53 -13.04 7.15 -17.96
CA ALA A 53 -13.05 5.80 -18.52
C ALA A 53 -14.46 5.22 -18.63
N SER A 54 -15.35 5.55 -17.69
CA SER A 54 -16.76 5.10 -17.67
C SER A 54 -17.73 6.01 -18.44
N GLY A 55 -17.24 7.07 -19.11
CA GLY A 55 -18.14 8.06 -19.73
C GLY A 55 -19.02 8.80 -18.71
N GLY A 56 -18.63 8.83 -17.43
CA GLY A 56 -19.38 9.43 -16.34
C GLY A 56 -20.36 8.48 -15.63
N GLU A 57 -20.45 7.22 -16.05
CA GLU A 57 -21.35 6.25 -15.44
C GLU A 57 -20.85 5.77 -14.07
N ILE A 58 -19.52 5.79 -13.81
CA ILE A 58 -18.92 5.49 -12.50
C ILE A 58 -18.21 6.73 -12.00
N THR A 59 -18.68 7.26 -10.87
CA THR A 59 -18.08 8.38 -10.16
C THR A 59 -17.69 7.99 -8.74
N ALA A 60 -16.90 8.81 -8.06
CA ALA A 60 -16.46 8.54 -6.71
C ALA A 60 -16.60 9.74 -5.78
N ASN A 61 -17.20 9.51 -4.62
CA ASN A 61 -17.10 10.43 -3.49
C ASN A 61 -15.87 10.01 -2.67
N LEU A 62 -14.73 10.67 -2.93
CA LEU A 62 -13.44 10.33 -2.35
C LEU A 62 -13.14 11.15 -1.10
N THR A 63 -12.84 10.47 -0.02
CA THR A 63 -12.17 11.00 1.17
C THR A 63 -10.99 10.09 1.54
N THR A 64 -10.28 10.38 2.63
CA THR A 64 -9.19 9.52 3.10
C THR A 64 -9.42 9.10 4.55
N HIS A 65 -8.86 7.94 4.96
CA HIS A 65 -9.08 7.44 6.31
C HIS A 65 -8.56 8.41 7.39
N ASP A 66 -7.43 9.11 7.15
CA ASP A 66 -6.89 10.12 8.07
C ASP A 66 -7.80 11.34 8.20
N GLN A 67 -8.42 11.81 7.11
CA GLN A 67 -9.40 12.92 7.15
C GLN A 67 -10.69 12.53 7.86
N MET A 68 -11.08 11.26 7.80
CA MET A 68 -12.23 10.72 8.54
C MET A 68 -11.91 10.40 10.01
N GLY A 69 -10.65 10.46 10.42
CA GLY A 69 -10.21 10.02 11.75
C GLY A 69 -10.25 8.51 11.95
N ILE A 70 -10.30 7.73 10.86
CA ILE A 70 -10.28 6.27 10.90
C ILE A 70 -8.82 5.80 10.98
N LYS A 71 -8.53 4.85 11.87
CA LYS A 71 -7.22 4.20 11.91
C LYS A 71 -7.06 3.27 10.71
N GLY A 72 -5.87 3.22 10.11
CA GLY A 72 -5.61 2.36 8.95
C GLY A 72 -5.99 0.89 9.19
N GLY A 73 -5.80 0.36 10.40
CA GLY A 73 -6.20 -1.01 10.76
C GLY A 73 -7.71 -1.28 10.80
N ASP A 74 -8.54 -0.25 10.79
CA ASP A 74 -10.00 -0.40 10.81
C ASP A 74 -10.63 -0.30 9.41
N VAL A 75 -9.86 0.15 8.40
CA VAL A 75 -10.37 0.41 7.05
C VAL A 75 -11.02 -0.82 6.43
N PHE A 76 -10.35 -1.98 6.45
CA PHE A 76 -10.90 -3.17 5.81
C PHE A 76 -12.04 -3.84 6.59
N ARG A 77 -12.09 -3.67 7.94
CA ARG A 77 -13.27 -4.10 8.72
C ARG A 77 -14.49 -3.26 8.35
N MET A 78 -14.34 -1.93 8.31
CA MET A 78 -15.42 -1.02 7.92
C MET A 78 -15.85 -1.22 6.46
N LEU A 79 -14.90 -1.54 5.56
CA LEU A 79 -15.20 -1.93 4.19
C LEU A 79 -16.07 -3.19 4.16
N GLY A 80 -15.69 -4.23 4.90
CA GLY A 80 -16.45 -5.49 5.00
C GLY A 80 -17.85 -5.29 5.55
N ASP A 81 -18.01 -4.39 6.50
CA ASP A 81 -19.30 -3.99 7.08
C ASP A 81 -20.15 -3.10 6.14
N GLY A 82 -19.63 -2.74 4.96
CA GLY A 82 -20.34 -1.92 3.96
C GLY A 82 -20.49 -0.45 4.35
N VAL A 83 -19.63 0.10 5.22
CA VAL A 83 -19.66 1.52 5.60
C VAL A 83 -19.29 2.43 4.41
N PHE A 84 -18.47 1.92 3.51
CA PHE A 84 -18.11 2.52 2.22
C PHE A 84 -17.86 1.43 1.19
N ASP A 85 -17.86 1.79 -0.09
CA ASP A 85 -17.77 0.83 -1.20
C ASP A 85 -16.32 0.40 -1.48
N VAL A 86 -15.36 1.32 -1.43
CA VAL A 86 -13.94 1.07 -1.74
C VAL A 86 -13.05 1.58 -0.62
N GLY A 87 -12.10 0.77 -0.19
CA GLY A 87 -11.13 1.11 0.85
C GLY A 87 -9.68 0.89 0.39
N MET A 88 -8.79 1.78 0.81
CA MET A 88 -7.36 1.71 0.50
C MET A 88 -6.53 1.96 1.77
N THR A 89 -5.71 0.98 2.14
CA THR A 89 -4.70 1.12 3.21
C THR A 89 -3.63 0.03 3.07
N VAL A 90 -2.59 0.12 3.88
CA VAL A 90 -1.50 -0.86 3.93
C VAL A 90 -2.01 -2.21 4.43
N ALA A 91 -1.65 -3.28 3.74
CA ALA A 91 -2.11 -4.64 4.05
C ALA A 91 -1.72 -5.10 5.46
N ASP A 92 -0.51 -4.76 5.92
CA ASP A 92 0.01 -5.20 7.22
C ASP A 92 -0.67 -4.51 8.42
N TYR A 93 -1.48 -3.48 8.20
CA TYR A 93 -2.30 -2.89 9.26
C TYR A 93 -3.47 -3.79 9.69
N ALA A 94 -3.84 -4.76 8.87
CA ALA A 94 -4.90 -5.73 9.17
C ALA A 94 -4.38 -7.05 9.80
N VAL A 95 -3.10 -7.11 10.20
CA VAL A 95 -2.47 -8.32 10.74
C VAL A 95 -3.00 -8.78 12.10
N SER A 96 -3.71 -7.93 12.81
CA SER A 96 -4.45 -8.35 14.00
C SER A 96 -5.62 -9.27 13.68
N ASP A 97 -6.19 -9.16 12.50
CA ASP A 97 -7.29 -9.99 12.02
C ASP A 97 -6.75 -11.25 11.33
N THR A 98 -5.66 -11.09 10.56
CA THR A 98 -5.01 -12.20 9.87
C THR A 98 -3.49 -12.00 9.79
N PRO A 99 -2.71 -12.68 10.66
CA PRO A 99 -1.24 -12.60 10.67
C PRO A 99 -0.57 -12.96 9.33
N ALA A 100 -1.27 -13.70 8.48
CA ALA A 100 -0.76 -14.10 7.17
C ALA A 100 -0.39 -12.92 6.27
N LEU A 101 -1.07 -11.77 6.40
CA LEU A 101 -0.80 -10.58 5.60
C LEU A 101 0.59 -9.97 5.84
N GLU A 102 1.24 -10.23 6.99
CA GLU A 102 2.64 -9.82 7.18
C GLU A 102 3.59 -10.43 6.15
N GLY A 103 3.27 -11.64 5.65
CA GLY A 103 4.06 -12.29 4.60
C GLY A 103 4.04 -11.57 3.25
N LEU A 104 3.21 -10.53 3.08
CA LEU A 104 3.18 -9.66 1.91
C LEU A 104 4.18 -8.50 2.00
N ASP A 105 4.56 -8.08 3.21
CA ASP A 105 5.44 -6.91 3.45
C ASP A 105 6.73 -7.30 4.18
N VAL A 106 7.52 -8.17 3.55
CA VAL A 106 8.76 -8.68 4.14
C VAL A 106 9.94 -7.78 3.80
N PRO A 107 10.66 -7.21 4.81
CA PRO A 107 11.83 -6.38 4.57
C PRO A 107 12.97 -7.12 3.85
N LEU A 108 13.84 -6.40 3.15
CA LEU A 108 15.14 -6.88 2.61
C LEU A 108 15.08 -8.02 1.58
N ILE A 109 13.90 -8.52 1.21
CA ILE A 109 13.80 -9.62 0.24
C ILE A 109 13.56 -9.14 -1.20
N ALA A 110 12.95 -7.99 -1.36
CA ALA A 110 12.79 -7.31 -2.64
C ALA A 110 13.52 -5.96 -2.56
N MET A 111 14.64 -5.83 -3.26
CA MET A 111 15.51 -4.65 -3.19
C MET A 111 15.22 -3.59 -4.27
N ASP A 112 14.36 -3.92 -5.22
CA ASP A 112 13.91 -3.07 -6.32
C ASP A 112 12.40 -3.25 -6.57
N ALA A 113 11.79 -2.31 -7.29
CA ALA A 113 10.35 -2.30 -7.53
C ALA A 113 9.90 -3.50 -8.38
N SER A 114 10.73 -3.97 -9.29
CA SER A 114 10.44 -5.13 -10.14
C SER A 114 10.31 -6.40 -9.29
N SER A 115 11.27 -6.63 -8.39
CA SER A 115 11.27 -7.77 -7.46
C SER A 115 10.10 -7.69 -6.47
N ALA A 116 9.79 -6.48 -5.97
CA ALA A 116 8.67 -6.27 -5.06
C ALA A 116 7.33 -6.51 -5.75
N LYS A 117 7.18 -6.05 -6.99
CA LYS A 117 6.00 -6.30 -7.80
C LYS A 117 5.81 -7.81 -8.05
N ALA A 118 6.88 -8.51 -8.45
CA ALA A 118 6.83 -9.96 -8.65
C ALA A 118 6.43 -10.72 -7.37
N MET A 119 6.92 -10.26 -6.21
CA MET A 119 6.54 -10.81 -4.90
C MET A 119 5.04 -10.61 -4.62
N VAL A 120 4.52 -9.41 -4.83
CA VAL A 120 3.10 -9.09 -4.66
C VAL A 120 2.23 -9.90 -5.63
N GLU A 121 2.62 -10.00 -6.91
CA GLU A 121 1.90 -10.81 -7.91
C GLU A 121 1.89 -12.30 -7.53
N ALA A 122 3.01 -12.84 -7.04
CA ALA A 122 3.07 -14.23 -6.57
C ALA A 122 2.19 -14.48 -5.33
N ALA A 123 2.05 -13.48 -4.47
CA ALA A 123 1.22 -13.52 -3.27
C ALA A 123 -0.28 -13.36 -3.58
N ARG A 124 -0.62 -12.74 -4.70
CA ARG A 124 -1.97 -12.32 -5.03
C ARG A 124 -3.07 -13.39 -4.81
N PRO A 125 -2.90 -14.67 -5.17
CA PRO A 125 -3.94 -15.66 -4.97
C PRO A 125 -4.39 -15.85 -3.52
N TRP A 126 -3.44 -15.83 -2.58
CA TRP A 126 -3.78 -15.95 -1.17
C TRP A 126 -4.16 -14.61 -0.51
N VAL A 127 -3.72 -13.48 -1.06
CA VAL A 127 -4.21 -12.15 -0.66
C VAL A 127 -5.68 -12.02 -1.03
N ASP A 128 -6.07 -12.36 -2.26
CA ASP A 128 -7.46 -12.32 -2.71
C ASP A 128 -8.36 -13.23 -1.84
N GLU A 129 -7.88 -14.44 -1.48
CA GLU A 129 -8.60 -15.34 -0.57
C GLU A 129 -8.82 -14.71 0.81
N ILE A 130 -7.78 -14.13 1.42
CA ILE A 130 -7.87 -13.49 2.72
C ILE A 130 -8.87 -12.33 2.69
N TYR A 131 -8.77 -11.45 1.69
CA TYR A 131 -9.66 -10.30 1.60
C TYR A 131 -11.12 -10.70 1.41
N LYS A 132 -11.37 -11.75 0.63
CA LYS A 132 -12.70 -12.31 0.46
C LYS A 132 -13.25 -12.92 1.75
N ASP A 133 -12.46 -13.77 2.41
CA ASP A 133 -12.95 -14.61 3.51
C ASP A 133 -12.97 -13.87 4.85
N VAL A 134 -12.04 -12.91 5.07
CA VAL A 134 -11.91 -12.18 6.33
C VAL A 134 -12.60 -10.81 6.27
N PHE A 135 -12.51 -10.12 5.14
CA PHE A 135 -12.97 -8.73 5.02
C PHE A 135 -14.18 -8.54 4.10
N ASN A 136 -14.81 -9.63 3.62
CA ASN A 136 -15.91 -9.53 2.65
C ASN A 136 -15.60 -8.53 1.52
N ALA A 137 -14.40 -8.62 0.94
CA ALA A 137 -13.89 -7.67 -0.03
C ALA A 137 -13.24 -8.35 -1.24
N LYS A 138 -13.32 -7.70 -2.39
CA LYS A 138 -12.62 -8.06 -3.63
C LYS A 138 -11.42 -7.13 -3.79
N VAL A 139 -10.21 -7.68 -3.92
CA VAL A 139 -9.00 -6.89 -4.21
C VAL A 139 -9.01 -6.45 -5.67
N LEU A 140 -8.90 -5.15 -5.91
CA LEU A 140 -8.83 -4.53 -7.23
C LEU A 140 -7.39 -4.29 -7.69
N GLY A 141 -6.48 -3.96 -6.76
CA GLY A 141 -5.08 -3.70 -7.05
C GLY A 141 -4.23 -3.58 -5.79
N VAL A 142 -2.91 -3.63 -5.96
CA VAL A 142 -1.93 -3.46 -4.87
C VAL A 142 -0.82 -2.52 -5.34
N ALA A 143 -0.81 -1.31 -4.79
CA ALA A 143 0.19 -0.30 -5.10
C ALA A 143 1.29 -0.25 -4.03
N PRO A 144 2.55 0.08 -4.38
CA PRO A 144 3.64 0.15 -3.42
C PRO A 144 3.73 1.52 -2.75
N TYR A 145 4.22 1.55 -1.51
CA TYR A 145 5.12 2.59 -1.06
C TYR A 145 6.57 2.15 -1.30
N PRO A 146 7.53 3.08 -1.57
CA PRO A 146 8.95 2.72 -1.63
C PRO A 146 9.44 2.10 -0.32
N PRO A 147 10.56 1.33 -0.36
CA PRO A 147 11.06 0.62 0.82
C PRO A 147 11.28 1.58 1.98
N GLN A 148 10.98 1.10 3.17
CA GLN A 148 11.03 1.90 4.36
C GLN A 148 12.43 1.93 4.95
N VAL A 149 12.89 3.13 5.25
CA VAL A 149 14.24 3.45 5.73
C VAL A 149 14.20 4.06 7.14
N VAL A 150 15.37 4.26 7.74
CA VAL A 150 15.49 4.71 9.14
C VAL A 150 15.76 6.21 9.20
N PHE A 151 14.88 6.94 9.87
CA PHE A 151 15.04 8.33 10.27
C PHE A 151 15.42 8.37 11.76
N CYS A 152 16.52 9.02 12.13
CA CYS A 152 16.95 9.12 13.53
C CYS A 152 17.12 10.56 13.98
N ASN A 153 16.62 10.87 15.17
CA ASN A 153 16.99 12.07 15.93
C ASN A 153 18.07 11.75 16.99
N ALA A 154 19.01 10.89 16.60
CA ALA A 154 20.14 10.46 17.41
C ALA A 154 21.34 10.22 16.50
N ASN A 155 22.55 10.38 17.03
CA ASN A 155 23.76 10.09 16.28
C ASN A 155 23.86 8.60 16.00
N ILE A 156 23.91 8.26 14.71
CA ILE A 156 24.15 6.91 14.19
C ILE A 156 25.13 7.00 13.03
N SER A 157 25.98 6.01 12.89
CA SER A 157 26.98 5.91 11.81
C SER A 157 26.96 4.55 11.11
N SER A 158 26.25 3.57 11.68
CA SER A 158 26.14 2.20 11.18
C SER A 158 24.87 1.52 11.70
N LEU A 159 24.56 0.35 11.17
CA LEU A 159 23.44 -0.49 11.63
C LEU A 159 23.57 -0.88 13.11
N THR A 160 24.80 -1.09 13.60
CA THR A 160 25.04 -1.49 14.99
C THR A 160 24.66 -0.42 16.00
N ASP A 161 24.62 0.85 15.60
CA ASP A 161 24.23 1.97 16.47
C ASP A 161 22.73 1.99 16.77
N LEU A 162 21.93 1.19 16.07
CA LEU A 162 20.51 1.01 16.36
C LEU A 162 20.27 0.17 17.62
N LYS A 163 21.28 -0.57 18.08
CA LYS A 163 21.17 -1.40 19.29
C LYS A 163 20.85 -0.55 20.51
N GLY A 164 19.80 -0.97 21.24
CA GLY A 164 19.32 -0.29 22.45
C GLY A 164 18.55 1.01 22.19
N LYS A 165 18.39 1.44 20.94
CA LYS A 165 17.56 2.60 20.62
C LYS A 165 16.08 2.22 20.56
N LYS A 166 15.22 3.16 20.96
CA LYS A 166 13.78 3.08 20.79
C LYS A 166 13.42 3.50 19.38
N ILE A 167 12.92 2.56 18.58
CA ILE A 167 12.64 2.77 17.16
C ILE A 167 11.17 2.49 16.86
N ARG A 168 10.48 3.47 16.31
CA ARG A 168 9.13 3.25 15.81
C ARG A 168 9.18 2.34 14.60
N ALA A 169 8.48 1.23 14.68
CA ALA A 169 8.22 0.35 13.55
C ALA A 169 6.92 0.74 12.84
N SER A 170 6.89 0.63 11.52
CA SER A 170 5.70 0.83 10.69
C SER A 170 4.72 -0.33 10.82
N GLY A 171 5.24 -1.56 10.81
CA GLY A 171 4.51 -2.80 10.92
C GLY A 171 5.19 -3.80 11.87
N ARG A 172 4.54 -4.95 12.08
CA ARG A 172 5.05 -5.95 13.01
C ARG A 172 6.32 -6.63 12.51
N MET A 173 6.40 -6.97 11.21
CA MET A 173 7.59 -7.60 10.62
C MET A 173 8.83 -6.71 10.80
N THR A 174 8.69 -5.41 10.50
CA THR A 174 9.71 -4.39 10.77
C THR A 174 10.09 -4.33 12.25
N GLY A 175 9.11 -4.37 13.15
CA GLY A 175 9.36 -4.39 14.60
C GLY A 175 10.18 -5.59 15.02
N LYS A 176 9.83 -6.78 14.55
CA LYS A 176 10.57 -8.02 14.84
C LYS A 176 12.00 -7.99 14.30
N LEU A 177 12.20 -7.40 13.12
CA LEU A 177 13.55 -7.23 12.58
C LEU A 177 14.38 -6.28 13.44
N LEU A 178 13.82 -5.16 13.86
CA LEU A 178 14.49 -4.22 14.76
C LEU A 178 14.87 -4.87 16.11
N GLU A 179 13.96 -5.65 16.70
CA GLU A 179 14.24 -6.43 17.92
C GLU A 179 15.34 -7.47 17.68
N ALA A 180 15.34 -8.17 16.54
CA ALA A 180 16.38 -9.14 16.18
C ALA A 180 17.76 -8.49 16.01
N LEU A 181 17.81 -7.20 15.64
CA LEU A 181 19.01 -6.37 15.54
C LEU A 181 19.39 -5.72 16.88
N GLY A 182 18.60 -5.93 17.95
CA GLY A 182 18.88 -5.45 19.29
C GLY A 182 18.33 -4.08 19.63
N ALA A 183 17.47 -3.50 18.80
CA ALA A 183 16.72 -2.28 19.11
C ALA A 183 15.47 -2.58 19.96
N GLU A 184 14.88 -1.54 20.54
CA GLU A 184 13.57 -1.59 21.19
C GLU A 184 12.51 -1.08 20.20
N ALA A 185 11.74 -2.01 19.60
CA ALA A 185 10.69 -1.65 18.66
C ALA A 185 9.43 -1.17 19.40
N VAL A 186 8.87 -0.04 18.97
CA VAL A 186 7.64 0.53 19.52
C VAL A 186 6.64 0.85 18.42
N SER A 187 5.36 0.71 18.74
CA SER A 187 4.27 1.06 17.82
C SER A 187 3.78 2.47 18.11
N VAL A 188 3.84 3.33 17.08
CA VAL A 188 3.31 4.71 17.12
C VAL A 188 2.60 4.94 15.78
N SER A 189 1.39 5.50 15.81
CA SER A 189 0.64 5.82 14.60
C SER A 189 1.42 6.81 13.72
N PHE A 190 1.38 6.64 12.40
CA PHE A 190 2.20 7.42 11.46
C PHE A 190 2.13 8.93 11.70
N GLY A 191 0.93 9.49 11.87
CA GLY A 191 0.75 10.93 12.11
C GLY A 191 1.28 11.44 13.46
N GLU A 192 1.55 10.56 14.42
CA GLU A 192 2.07 10.91 15.75
C GLU A 192 3.60 10.86 15.82
N VAL A 193 4.26 10.24 14.80
CA VAL A 193 5.70 10.02 14.81
C VAL A 193 6.52 11.30 14.86
N PRO A 194 6.22 12.38 14.11
CA PRO A 194 6.98 13.63 14.21
C PRO A 194 7.01 14.17 15.65
N GLY A 195 5.86 14.14 16.32
CA GLY A 195 5.77 14.54 17.73
C GLY A 195 6.53 13.62 18.68
N ALA A 196 6.56 12.32 18.41
CA ALA A 196 7.30 11.35 19.21
C ALA A 196 8.83 11.53 19.07
N LEU A 197 9.33 11.75 17.85
CA LEU A 197 10.74 12.06 17.58
C LEU A 197 11.16 13.38 18.22
N GLN A 198 10.34 14.43 18.06
CA GLN A 198 10.63 15.75 18.63
C GLN A 198 10.73 15.73 20.17
N LYS A 199 9.86 14.94 20.82
CA LYS A 199 9.81 14.81 22.28
C LYS A 199 10.82 13.79 22.84
N GLY A 200 11.56 13.08 21.97
CA GLY A 200 12.47 12.01 22.38
C GLY A 200 11.77 10.78 22.99
N LEU A 201 10.49 10.55 22.64
CA LEU A 201 9.78 9.33 23.02
C LEU A 201 10.28 8.13 22.22
N VAL A 202 10.77 8.37 21.00
CA VAL A 202 11.53 7.45 20.17
C VAL A 202 12.81 8.15 19.68
N ASP A 203 13.89 7.39 19.54
CA ASP A 203 15.18 7.87 19.02
C ASP A 203 15.16 7.91 17.49
N CYS A 204 14.51 6.91 16.88
CA CYS A 204 14.41 6.73 15.44
C CYS A 204 13.01 6.26 15.05
N ALA A 205 12.74 6.29 13.75
CA ALA A 205 11.51 5.74 13.22
C ALA A 205 11.72 5.20 11.78
N VAL A 206 10.96 4.18 11.40
CA VAL A 206 11.01 3.57 10.08
C VAL A 206 9.79 3.99 9.27
N THR A 207 10.03 4.48 8.06
CA THR A 207 9.01 4.79 7.04
C THR A 207 9.65 4.91 5.66
N GLY A 208 8.85 4.94 4.58
CA GLY A 208 9.33 5.27 3.24
C GLY A 208 9.99 6.65 3.19
N ALA A 209 11.09 6.79 2.44
CA ALA A 209 11.80 8.06 2.35
C ALA A 209 10.90 9.20 1.87
N GLY A 210 10.08 8.96 0.82
CA GLY A 210 9.12 9.94 0.31
C GLY A 210 7.98 10.26 1.27
N SER A 211 7.56 9.30 2.08
CA SER A 211 6.56 9.51 3.14
C SER A 211 7.13 10.42 4.24
N GLY A 212 8.36 10.16 4.67
CA GLY A 212 9.07 11.01 5.63
C GLY A 212 9.33 12.41 5.10
N TYR A 213 9.73 12.53 3.82
CA TYR A 213 9.90 13.82 3.14
C TYR A 213 8.58 14.61 3.12
N SER A 214 7.50 14.01 2.65
CA SER A 214 6.18 14.66 2.50
C SER A 214 5.53 15.02 3.84
N SER A 215 5.89 14.33 4.91
CA SER A 215 5.34 14.54 6.26
C SER A 215 6.27 15.31 7.19
N GLY A 216 7.35 15.88 6.67
CA GLY A 216 8.24 16.77 7.44
C GLY A 216 9.08 16.06 8.49
N TRP A 217 9.37 14.75 8.35
CA TRP A 217 10.20 14.04 9.34
C TRP A 217 11.63 14.55 9.39
N TRP A 218 12.11 15.18 8.32
CA TRP A 218 13.41 15.87 8.27
C TRP A 218 13.51 17.08 9.21
N GLU A 219 12.39 17.65 9.66
CA GLU A 219 12.38 18.75 10.64
C GLU A 219 12.71 18.27 12.06
N VAL A 220 12.47 16.99 12.34
CA VAL A 220 12.58 16.37 13.67
C VAL A 220 13.58 15.21 13.71
N SER A 221 14.31 14.98 12.63
CA SER A 221 15.34 13.95 12.50
C SER A 221 16.60 14.56 11.90
N THR A 222 17.76 14.07 12.33
CA THR A 222 19.07 14.57 11.88
C THR A 222 19.79 13.63 10.94
N HIS A 223 19.54 12.32 11.06
CA HIS A 223 20.23 11.26 10.31
C HIS A 223 19.23 10.43 9.51
N LEU A 224 19.63 10.07 8.29
CA LEU A 224 18.90 9.15 7.41
C LEU A 224 19.80 7.97 7.06
N MET A 225 19.39 6.77 7.42
CA MET A 225 20.03 5.52 6.98
C MET A 225 19.12 4.83 5.96
N PRO A 226 19.49 4.80 4.67
CA PRO A 226 18.65 4.25 3.61
C PRO A 226 18.74 2.71 3.50
N ILE A 227 18.79 2.02 4.64
CA ILE A 227 18.67 0.56 4.71
C ILE A 227 17.20 0.18 4.77
N PRO A 228 16.71 -0.74 3.92
CA PRO A 228 15.29 -1.08 3.83
C PRO A 228 14.88 -2.04 4.97
N LEU A 229 14.86 -1.55 6.21
CA LEU A 229 14.43 -2.33 7.39
C LEU A 229 12.90 -2.48 7.49
N GLY A 230 12.13 -1.79 6.68
CA GLY A 230 10.72 -2.07 6.42
C GLY A 230 10.53 -2.53 4.99
N GLY A 231 9.39 -3.17 4.71
CA GLY A 231 9.05 -3.63 3.37
C GLY A 231 8.58 -2.50 2.46
N TRP A 232 7.80 -2.86 1.44
CA TRP A 232 7.28 -1.93 0.43
C TRP A 232 5.90 -1.36 0.78
N ASP A 233 5.41 -1.61 2.01
CA ASP A 233 4.09 -1.17 2.50
C ASP A 233 2.99 -1.33 1.44
N PRO A 234 2.67 -2.57 0.98
CA PRO A 234 1.70 -2.78 -0.09
C PRO A 234 0.33 -2.21 0.30
N VAL A 235 -0.11 -1.18 -0.42
CA VAL A 235 -1.44 -0.58 -0.24
C VAL A 235 -2.43 -1.33 -1.10
N VAL A 236 -3.35 -2.03 -0.46
CA VAL A 236 -4.42 -2.76 -1.14
C VAL A 236 -5.57 -1.81 -1.43
N THR A 237 -6.01 -1.78 -2.68
CA THR A 237 -7.29 -1.20 -3.10
C THR A 237 -8.30 -2.33 -3.17
N ALA A 238 -9.33 -2.29 -2.32
CA ALA A 238 -10.37 -3.31 -2.29
C ALA A 238 -11.77 -2.70 -2.33
N ILE A 239 -12.73 -3.41 -2.92
CA ILE A 239 -14.15 -3.06 -2.96
C ILE A 239 -14.93 -4.05 -2.09
N ASN A 240 -15.94 -3.57 -1.37
CA ASN A 240 -16.88 -4.43 -0.65
C ASN A 240 -17.48 -5.48 -1.58
N LEU A 241 -17.52 -6.75 -1.17
CA LEU A 241 -17.90 -7.85 -2.05
C LEU A 241 -19.37 -7.81 -2.43
N ASP A 242 -20.26 -7.34 -1.55
CA ASP A 242 -21.69 -7.22 -1.88
C ASP A 242 -21.90 -6.09 -2.90
N LYS A 243 -21.18 -4.97 -2.74
CA LYS A 243 -21.18 -3.90 -3.75
C LYS A 243 -20.63 -4.40 -5.08
N TRP A 244 -19.50 -5.12 -5.07
CA TRP A 244 -18.93 -5.74 -6.26
C TRP A 244 -19.92 -6.64 -7.00
N ASN A 245 -20.60 -7.52 -6.26
CA ASN A 245 -21.57 -8.45 -6.81
C ASN A 245 -22.84 -7.78 -7.32
N SER A 246 -23.11 -6.53 -6.92
CA SER A 246 -24.23 -5.73 -7.42
C SER A 246 -23.95 -5.05 -8.77
N LEU A 247 -22.67 -4.97 -9.18
CA LEU A 247 -22.25 -4.40 -10.45
C LEU A 247 -22.46 -5.39 -11.59
N SER A 248 -22.72 -4.87 -12.79
CA SER A 248 -22.72 -5.67 -14.01
C SER A 248 -21.31 -6.18 -14.35
N ALA A 249 -21.20 -7.23 -15.17
CA ALA A 249 -19.91 -7.73 -15.61
C ALA A 249 -19.07 -6.67 -16.34
N ASP A 250 -19.70 -5.84 -17.16
CA ASP A 250 -19.02 -4.76 -17.89
C ASP A 250 -18.46 -3.68 -16.93
N GLU A 251 -19.21 -3.34 -15.87
CA GLU A 251 -18.73 -2.41 -14.83
C GLU A 251 -17.57 -3.02 -14.02
N GLN A 252 -17.67 -4.31 -13.68
CA GLN A 252 -16.61 -5.03 -12.98
C GLN A 252 -15.31 -5.04 -13.79
N ASP A 253 -15.37 -5.44 -15.06
CA ASP A 253 -14.24 -5.46 -15.98
C ASP A 253 -13.64 -4.05 -16.17
N LEU A 254 -14.49 -3.04 -16.31
CA LEU A 254 -14.05 -1.65 -16.44
C LEU A 254 -13.28 -1.17 -15.19
N ILE A 255 -13.80 -1.44 -13.99
CA ILE A 255 -13.16 -1.04 -12.73
C ILE A 255 -11.82 -1.75 -12.58
N GLU A 256 -11.76 -3.09 -12.75
CA GLU A 256 -10.50 -3.85 -12.61
C GLU A 256 -9.42 -3.36 -13.58
N ASN A 257 -9.77 -3.23 -14.86
CA ASN A 257 -8.84 -2.79 -15.90
C ASN A 257 -8.39 -1.34 -15.66
N SER A 258 -9.30 -0.47 -15.20
CA SER A 258 -8.98 0.93 -14.92
C SER A 258 -8.08 1.07 -13.68
N VAL A 259 -8.34 0.33 -12.60
CA VAL A 259 -7.45 0.33 -11.41
C VAL A 259 -6.07 -0.17 -11.80
N LYS A 260 -5.97 -1.27 -12.53
CA LYS A 260 -4.70 -1.84 -12.97
C LYS A 260 -3.90 -0.88 -13.84
N SER A 261 -4.52 -0.24 -14.82
CA SER A 261 -3.82 0.64 -15.79
C SER A 261 -3.70 2.09 -15.34
N GLY A 262 -4.63 2.57 -14.52
CA GLY A 262 -4.71 3.99 -14.14
C GLY A 262 -4.17 4.33 -12.75
N LEU A 263 -4.08 3.35 -11.85
CA LEU A 263 -3.60 3.52 -10.48
C LEU A 263 -2.39 2.61 -10.19
N GLU A 264 -2.58 1.29 -10.20
CA GLU A 264 -1.57 0.31 -9.78
C GLU A 264 -0.32 0.35 -10.66
N GLY A 265 -0.49 0.23 -11.98
CA GLY A 265 0.62 0.23 -12.95
C GLY A 265 1.50 1.47 -12.84
N PRO A 266 0.95 2.70 -12.95
CA PRO A 266 1.71 3.93 -12.81
C PRO A 266 2.41 4.09 -11.44
N ALA A 267 1.81 3.60 -10.35
CA ALA A 267 2.45 3.63 -9.03
C ALA A 267 3.70 2.72 -9.00
N TRP A 268 3.64 1.52 -9.57
CA TRP A 268 4.80 0.63 -9.69
C TRP A 268 5.89 1.18 -10.60
N GLU A 269 5.54 1.79 -11.75
CA GLU A 269 6.50 2.37 -12.70
C GLU A 269 7.37 3.47 -12.08
N THR A 270 6.80 4.28 -11.19
CA THR A 270 7.54 5.37 -10.52
C THR A 270 8.28 4.93 -9.27
N ALA A 271 7.89 3.81 -8.67
CA ALA A 271 8.51 3.32 -7.43
C ALA A 271 9.98 2.93 -7.60
N GLU A 272 10.42 2.56 -8.82
CA GLU A 272 11.80 2.10 -9.11
C GLU A 272 12.86 3.11 -8.69
N ASN A 273 12.66 4.39 -8.99
CA ASN A 273 13.64 5.45 -8.70
C ASN A 273 13.27 6.30 -7.47
N ALA A 274 12.14 6.02 -6.84
CA ALA A 274 11.60 6.87 -5.78
C ALA A 274 12.54 6.94 -4.57
N LEU A 275 13.08 5.80 -4.11
CA LEU A 275 13.98 5.78 -2.95
C LEU A 275 15.22 6.65 -3.17
N ALA A 276 15.90 6.51 -4.30
CA ALA A 276 17.12 7.29 -4.60
C ALA A 276 16.82 8.79 -4.68
N THR A 277 15.72 9.15 -5.34
CA THR A 277 15.26 10.55 -5.48
C THR A 277 14.91 11.16 -4.12
N ASP A 278 14.14 10.43 -3.31
CA ASP A 278 13.70 10.91 -1.99
C ASP A 278 14.88 11.05 -1.01
N VAL A 279 15.84 10.11 -1.03
CA VAL A 279 17.10 10.21 -0.26
C VAL A 279 17.89 11.43 -0.70
N ALA A 280 17.98 11.70 -2.00
CA ALA A 280 18.66 12.90 -2.52
C ALA A 280 17.99 14.20 -2.05
N CYS A 281 16.67 14.22 -2.01
CA CYS A 281 15.91 15.37 -1.49
C CYS A 281 16.14 15.57 0.04
N LEU A 282 16.11 14.49 0.81
CA LEU A 282 16.29 14.54 2.27
C LEU A 282 17.70 14.93 2.71
N THR A 283 18.71 14.49 1.96
CA THR A 283 20.14 14.71 2.31
C THR A 283 20.80 15.86 1.58
N GLY A 284 20.18 16.35 0.50
CA GLY A 284 20.76 17.33 -0.40
C GLY A 284 21.84 16.76 -1.35
N ILE A 285 22.10 15.45 -1.28
CA ILE A 285 23.15 14.76 -2.05
C ILE A 285 22.52 14.10 -3.28
N GLY A 286 22.78 14.61 -4.48
CA GLY A 286 22.22 14.11 -5.74
C GLY A 286 21.13 15.02 -6.32
N GLU A 287 20.40 14.50 -7.32
CA GLU A 287 19.32 15.23 -7.98
C GLU A 287 18.01 15.11 -7.21
N CYS A 288 17.35 16.24 -6.99
CA CYS A 288 16.06 16.31 -6.31
C CYS A 288 15.14 17.25 -7.08
N PRO A 289 13.95 16.80 -7.51
CA PRO A 289 12.98 17.64 -8.20
C PRO A 289 12.25 18.62 -7.28
N GLY A 290 12.33 18.43 -5.97
CA GLY A 290 11.69 19.24 -4.94
C GLY A 290 12.68 20.07 -4.11
N ALA A 291 12.27 20.40 -2.89
CA ALA A 291 13.15 21.07 -1.93
C ALA A 291 14.20 20.11 -1.38
N LYS A 292 15.45 20.56 -1.31
CA LYS A 292 16.55 19.81 -0.68
C LYS A 292 16.65 20.14 0.78
N HIS A 293 16.88 19.11 1.59
CA HIS A 293 17.15 19.21 3.00
C HIS A 293 18.60 18.79 3.30
N SER A 294 19.01 18.76 4.55
CA SER A 294 20.40 18.55 4.96
C SER A 294 20.57 17.45 6.01
N MET A 295 19.76 16.40 5.93
CA MET A 295 19.94 15.24 6.81
C MET A 295 21.30 14.58 6.55
N ILE A 296 21.93 14.10 7.60
CA ILE A 296 23.19 13.37 7.51
C ILE A 296 22.90 11.99 6.94
N LEU A 297 23.46 11.70 5.76
CA LEU A 297 23.37 10.39 5.14
C LEU A 297 24.28 9.42 5.89
N VAL A 298 23.68 8.39 6.49
CA VAL A 298 24.41 7.28 7.11
C VAL A 298 24.66 6.21 6.04
N PRO A 299 25.93 5.87 5.77
CA PRO A 299 26.24 4.85 4.78
C PRO A 299 25.71 3.48 5.20
N VAL A 300 25.29 2.70 4.22
CA VAL A 300 24.87 1.30 4.40
C VAL A 300 25.90 0.42 3.72
N SER A 301 26.54 -0.46 4.47
CA SER A 301 27.50 -1.42 3.93
C SER A 301 26.84 -2.75 3.54
N ASP A 302 27.51 -3.52 2.68
CA ASP A 302 27.06 -4.89 2.35
C ASP A 302 26.97 -5.77 3.61
N ALA A 303 27.86 -5.56 4.58
CA ALA A 303 27.84 -6.26 5.86
C ALA A 303 26.61 -5.89 6.72
N ASP A 304 26.11 -4.65 6.65
CA ASP A 304 24.87 -4.25 7.30
C ASP A 304 23.67 -4.95 6.67
N LEU A 305 23.62 -4.99 5.34
CA LEU A 305 22.55 -5.67 4.60
C LEU A 305 22.54 -7.18 4.89
N GLU A 306 23.72 -7.81 4.88
CA GLU A 306 23.86 -9.23 5.20
C GLU A 306 23.44 -9.53 6.64
N THR A 307 23.86 -8.70 7.61
CA THR A 307 23.47 -8.84 9.02
C THR A 307 21.96 -8.76 9.19
N ALA A 308 21.33 -7.73 8.59
CA ALA A 308 19.89 -7.56 8.67
C ALA A 308 19.12 -8.69 7.97
N ARG A 309 19.57 -9.13 6.79
CA ARG A 309 18.97 -10.25 6.05
C ARG A 309 19.09 -11.59 6.81
N ASN A 310 20.24 -11.86 7.42
CA ASN A 310 20.43 -13.04 8.24
C ASN A 310 19.51 -13.05 9.48
N ALA A 311 19.32 -11.89 10.12
CA ALA A 311 18.38 -11.75 11.23
C ALA A 311 16.92 -11.98 10.77
N LEU A 312 16.54 -11.44 9.60
CA LEU A 312 15.22 -11.68 9.01
C LEU A 312 14.97 -13.18 8.78
N ILE A 313 15.86 -13.85 8.05
CA ILE A 313 15.67 -15.25 7.64
C ILE A 313 15.70 -16.20 8.84
N SER A 314 16.64 -15.96 9.79
CA SER A 314 16.85 -16.90 10.90
C SER A 314 15.92 -16.71 12.09
N LYS A 315 15.31 -15.53 12.24
CA LYS A 315 14.49 -15.19 13.42
C LYS A 315 13.10 -14.70 13.06
N VAL A 316 12.99 -13.76 12.10
CA VAL A 316 11.74 -13.04 11.86
C VAL A 316 10.76 -13.85 11.03
N LEU A 317 11.23 -14.47 9.94
CA LEU A 317 10.37 -15.32 9.11
C LEU A 317 9.85 -16.56 9.84
N PRO A 318 10.66 -17.29 10.66
CA PRO A 318 10.12 -18.35 11.50
C PRO A 318 9.08 -17.86 12.52
N ASP A 319 9.34 -16.74 13.23
CA ASP A 319 8.35 -16.15 14.17
C ASP A 319 7.02 -15.80 13.47
N TRP A 320 7.11 -15.27 12.27
CA TRP A 320 5.90 -15.01 11.47
C TRP A 320 5.18 -16.31 11.09
N ALA A 321 5.91 -17.32 10.62
CA ALA A 321 5.33 -18.60 10.21
C ALA A 321 4.59 -19.29 11.36
N ASP A 322 5.20 -19.31 12.55
CA ASP A 322 4.59 -19.85 13.76
C ASP A 322 3.31 -19.08 14.14
N ARG A 323 3.34 -17.76 14.03
CA ARG A 323 2.20 -16.90 14.37
C ARG A 323 1.08 -16.95 13.33
N ALA A 324 1.41 -17.00 12.06
CA ALA A 324 0.44 -17.19 10.98
C ALA A 324 -0.21 -18.58 11.06
N GLY A 325 0.54 -19.56 11.55
CA GLY A 325 0.06 -20.91 11.82
C GLY A 325 -0.33 -21.69 10.56
N GLY A 326 -1.00 -22.83 10.77
CA GLY A 326 -1.52 -23.65 9.67
C GLY A 326 -0.43 -24.04 8.66
N ASN A 327 -0.72 -23.85 7.37
CA ASN A 327 0.19 -24.10 6.26
C ASN A 327 0.78 -22.84 5.63
N TRP A 328 0.77 -21.71 6.34
CA TRP A 328 1.17 -20.42 5.75
C TRP A 328 2.63 -20.38 5.33
N ALA A 329 3.56 -20.99 6.09
CA ALA A 329 4.95 -21.12 5.68
C ALA A 329 5.07 -21.85 4.32
N GLN A 330 4.33 -22.95 4.15
CA GLN A 330 4.31 -23.69 2.88
C GLN A 330 3.68 -22.88 1.74
N ARG A 331 2.56 -22.20 2.00
CA ARG A 331 1.90 -21.32 0.99
C ARG A 331 2.85 -20.21 0.54
N TRP A 332 3.50 -19.56 1.49
CA TRP A 332 4.47 -18.51 1.20
C TRP A 332 5.67 -19.07 0.41
N ASN A 333 6.23 -20.21 0.83
CA ASN A 333 7.33 -20.87 0.12
C ASN A 333 6.97 -21.23 -1.33
N ASN A 334 5.72 -21.64 -1.57
CA ASN A 334 5.25 -22.03 -2.90
C ASN A 334 4.90 -20.84 -3.80
N THR A 335 4.89 -19.61 -3.28
CA THR A 335 4.55 -18.38 -3.99
C THR A 335 5.69 -17.37 -3.91
N VAL A 336 5.74 -16.57 -2.87
CA VAL A 336 6.77 -15.55 -2.64
C VAL A 336 8.16 -16.17 -2.55
N GLY A 337 8.30 -17.31 -1.86
CA GLY A 337 9.55 -18.03 -1.74
C GLY A 337 10.14 -18.48 -3.08
N GLN A 338 9.30 -18.81 -4.06
CA GLN A 338 9.75 -19.18 -5.40
C GLN A 338 10.38 -18.02 -6.16
N VAL A 339 9.80 -16.83 -6.06
CA VAL A 339 10.29 -15.64 -6.78
C VAL A 339 11.44 -14.93 -6.07
N THR A 340 11.56 -15.11 -4.75
CA THR A 340 12.62 -14.46 -3.94
C THR A 340 13.82 -15.37 -3.68
N GLY A 341 13.68 -16.68 -3.92
CA GLY A 341 14.71 -17.70 -3.60
C GLY A 341 14.89 -17.94 -2.10
N ILE A 342 13.99 -17.42 -1.25
CA ILE A 342 14.01 -17.62 0.21
C ILE A 342 13.05 -18.73 0.57
N GLN A 343 13.44 -19.58 1.52
CA GLN A 343 12.58 -20.64 2.04
C GLN A 343 12.49 -20.52 3.56
N ILE A 344 11.27 -20.54 4.06
CA ILE A 344 11.01 -20.65 5.50
C ILE A 344 11.09 -22.13 5.85
N PRO A 345 11.89 -22.54 6.85
CA PRO A 345 11.94 -23.93 7.28
C PRO A 345 10.54 -24.41 7.66
N SER A 346 10.16 -25.58 7.17
CA SER A 346 8.94 -26.27 7.64
C SER A 346 9.26 -26.91 8.99
N ASN A 347 8.50 -26.60 10.01
CA ASN A 347 8.56 -27.29 11.30
C ASN A 347 7.98 -28.70 11.18
#